data_633b2f5bde83f3273a389650b3d6a776
#
_entry.id   633b2f5bde83f3273a389650b3d6a776
#
_cell.length_a   1.000
_cell.length_b   1.000
_cell.length_c   1.000
_cell.angle_alpha   90.00
_cell.angle_beta   90.00
_cell.angle_gamma   90.00
#
_symmetry.space_group_name_H-M   'P 1'
#
loop_
_entity.id
_entity.type
_entity.pdbx_description
1 polymer ?
#
loop_
_entity_poly.entity_id
_entity_poly.type
_entity_poly.pdbx_seq_one_letter_code
_entity_poly.pdbx_strand_id
1 'polypeptide(L)'
;MDKRALKRQQILEVASGLFRQKGFDATSISEINAIVGGSKSTIYSHFSSKEELFVECMSSETEQYIKSMTIETAGQVRLFRKSPQLVIEQFAVAFLRYICSPDIVDLQRLMISEAGRSGIGELYYARMQKLRSNVSALFTDLMNQNILRKDDPVLAAEYFRSLLQADILEPLLLKARKDQPDESEIVMKAQASVNAFMKLYGPEKIED
;
A
#
# COMPACT_ATOMS: atom_id res chain seq x y z
N MET A 1 12.78 -23.39 4.53
CA MET A 1 12.37 -22.56 3.36
C MET A 1 12.74 -23.32 2.09
N ASP A 2 11.83 -23.39 1.12
CA ASP A 2 12.07 -24.04 -0.17
C ASP A 2 13.18 -23.30 -0.93
N LYS A 3 14.10 -24.04 -1.58
CA LYS A 3 15.20 -23.48 -2.39
C LYS A 3 14.68 -22.51 -3.49
N ARG A 4 13.50 -22.81 -4.05
CA ARG A 4 12.84 -21.96 -5.05
C ARG A 4 12.41 -20.63 -4.47
N ALA A 5 11.84 -20.62 -3.26
CA ALA A 5 11.42 -19.41 -2.56
C ALA A 5 12.63 -18.52 -2.17
N LEU A 6 13.72 -19.14 -1.70
CA LEU A 6 14.96 -18.42 -1.40
C LEU A 6 15.56 -17.75 -2.65
N LYS A 7 15.58 -18.48 -3.78
CA LYS A 7 16.08 -17.92 -5.04
C LYS A 7 15.24 -16.77 -5.54
N ARG A 8 13.90 -16.88 -5.43
CA ARG A 8 12.98 -15.82 -5.79
C ARG A 8 13.20 -14.56 -4.95
N GLN A 9 13.37 -14.72 -3.64
CA GLN A 9 13.65 -13.61 -2.72
C GLN A 9 14.97 -12.92 -3.08
N GLN A 10 16.03 -13.68 -3.36
CA GLN A 10 17.31 -13.14 -3.78
C GLN A 10 17.21 -12.31 -5.08
N ILE A 11 16.43 -12.80 -6.05
CA ILE A 11 16.18 -12.06 -7.30
C ILE A 11 15.49 -10.72 -7.01
N LEU A 12 14.44 -10.72 -6.16
CA LEU A 12 13.70 -9.51 -5.80
C LEU A 12 14.59 -8.48 -5.09
N GLU A 13 15.42 -8.89 -4.13
CA GLU A 13 16.31 -8.00 -3.41
C GLU A 13 17.32 -7.30 -4.33
N VAL A 14 18.00 -8.08 -5.20
CA VAL A 14 18.95 -7.51 -6.16
C VAL A 14 18.27 -6.62 -7.18
N ALA A 15 17.14 -7.08 -7.75
CA ALA A 15 16.42 -6.33 -8.76
C ALA A 15 15.83 -5.02 -8.19
N SER A 16 15.28 -5.06 -6.98
CA SER A 16 14.76 -3.89 -6.30
C SER A 16 15.82 -2.80 -6.12
N GLY A 17 17.02 -3.18 -5.66
CA GLY A 17 18.15 -2.24 -5.54
C GLY A 17 18.54 -1.60 -6.86
N LEU A 18 18.64 -2.39 -7.93
CA LEU A 18 19.01 -1.89 -9.26
C LEU A 18 17.92 -0.98 -9.86
N PHE A 19 16.66 -1.37 -9.76
CA PHE A 19 15.56 -0.55 -10.26
C PHE A 19 15.42 0.78 -9.52
N ARG A 20 15.60 0.80 -8.20
CA ARG A 20 15.59 2.05 -7.41
C ARG A 20 16.75 2.97 -7.78
N GLN A 21 17.92 2.40 -8.05
CA GLN A 21 19.14 3.17 -8.36
C GLN A 21 19.16 3.71 -9.78
N LYS A 22 18.75 2.90 -10.76
CA LYS A 22 18.96 3.16 -12.21
C LYS A 22 17.67 3.38 -12.99
N GLY A 23 16.50 3.09 -12.41
CA GLY A 23 15.22 3.06 -13.10
C GLY A 23 15.01 1.78 -13.92
N PHE A 24 13.85 1.72 -14.58
CA PHE A 24 13.45 0.53 -15.33
C PHE A 24 14.34 0.27 -16.56
N ASP A 25 14.57 1.28 -17.41
CA ASP A 25 15.29 1.09 -18.69
C ASP A 25 16.73 0.67 -18.51
N ALA A 26 17.46 1.35 -17.63
CA ALA A 26 18.89 1.12 -17.43
C ALA A 26 19.20 -0.16 -16.66
N THR A 27 18.21 -0.83 -16.08
CA THR A 27 18.37 -2.13 -15.42
C THR A 27 18.12 -3.26 -16.41
N SER A 28 19.04 -4.20 -16.55
CA SER A 28 18.88 -5.37 -17.43
C SER A 28 18.77 -6.69 -16.66
N ILE A 29 18.01 -7.64 -17.22
CA ILE A 29 17.94 -9.02 -16.68
C ILE A 29 19.32 -9.69 -16.64
N SER A 30 20.21 -9.33 -17.57
CA SER A 30 21.58 -9.83 -17.59
C SER A 30 22.40 -9.36 -16.40
N GLU A 31 22.25 -8.10 -16.02
CA GLU A 31 22.89 -7.49 -14.86
C GLU A 31 22.39 -8.11 -13.55
N ILE A 32 21.06 -8.23 -13.40
CA ILE A 32 20.45 -8.91 -12.24
C ILE A 32 21.01 -10.34 -12.14
N ASN A 33 21.04 -11.06 -13.26
CA ASN A 33 21.55 -12.43 -13.30
C ASN A 33 23.03 -12.54 -12.94
N ALA A 34 23.86 -11.58 -13.36
CA ALA A 34 25.29 -11.56 -13.03
C ALA A 34 25.53 -11.49 -11.51
N ILE A 35 24.67 -10.79 -10.78
CA ILE A 35 24.77 -10.63 -9.32
C ILE A 35 24.15 -11.83 -8.60
N VAL A 36 22.96 -12.26 -9.02
CA VAL A 36 22.21 -13.35 -8.37
C VAL A 36 22.85 -14.71 -8.63
N GLY A 37 23.56 -14.86 -9.77
CA GLY A 37 24.07 -16.13 -10.26
C GLY A 37 22.99 -17.04 -10.85
N GLY A 38 23.37 -17.85 -11.82
CA GLY A 38 22.48 -18.75 -12.56
C GLY A 38 22.35 -18.35 -14.03
N SER A 39 21.23 -18.64 -14.66
CA SER A 39 20.93 -18.30 -16.04
C SER A 39 19.77 -17.30 -16.17
N LYS A 40 19.65 -16.62 -17.30
CA LYS A 40 18.48 -15.79 -17.58
C LYS A 40 17.17 -16.59 -17.49
N SER A 41 17.19 -17.86 -17.89
CA SER A 41 16.03 -18.75 -17.76
C SER A 41 15.61 -18.96 -16.30
N THR A 42 16.56 -18.88 -15.35
CA THR A 42 16.25 -18.95 -13.93
C THR A 42 15.37 -17.76 -13.51
N ILE A 43 15.70 -16.54 -13.93
CA ILE A 43 14.87 -15.36 -13.61
C ILE A 43 13.48 -15.50 -14.25
N TYR A 44 13.43 -15.87 -15.55
CA TYR A 44 12.16 -16.05 -16.26
C TYR A 44 11.31 -17.23 -15.78
N SER A 45 11.90 -18.19 -15.04
CA SER A 45 11.11 -19.24 -14.36
C SER A 45 10.35 -18.74 -13.12
N HIS A 46 10.69 -17.55 -12.60
CA HIS A 46 10.06 -16.92 -11.45
C HIS A 46 9.19 -15.72 -11.81
N PHE A 47 9.51 -15.02 -12.92
CA PHE A 47 8.85 -13.80 -13.38
C PHE A 47 8.71 -13.87 -14.89
N SER A 48 7.51 -13.70 -15.42
CA SER A 48 7.21 -13.87 -16.85
C SER A 48 7.86 -12.79 -17.73
N SER A 49 8.15 -11.62 -17.13
CA SER A 49 8.77 -10.49 -17.84
C SER A 49 9.59 -9.61 -16.89
N LYS A 50 10.34 -8.65 -17.46
CA LYS A 50 11.05 -7.62 -16.69
C LYS A 50 10.06 -6.67 -16.03
N GLU A 51 8.94 -6.39 -16.68
CA GLU A 51 7.85 -5.55 -16.20
C GLU A 51 7.19 -6.18 -14.95
N GLU A 52 6.90 -7.48 -15.00
CA GLU A 52 6.37 -8.20 -13.84
C GLU A 52 7.36 -8.16 -12.67
N LEU A 53 8.65 -8.44 -12.92
CA LEU A 53 9.69 -8.37 -11.90
C LEU A 53 9.77 -6.96 -11.30
N PHE A 54 9.73 -5.91 -12.13
CA PHE A 54 9.76 -4.53 -11.69
C PHE A 54 8.56 -4.20 -10.79
N VAL A 55 7.35 -4.49 -11.26
CA VAL A 55 6.11 -4.22 -10.48
C VAL A 55 6.13 -4.97 -9.17
N GLU A 56 6.62 -6.20 -9.15
CA GLU A 56 6.70 -6.98 -7.91
C GLU A 56 7.74 -6.40 -6.94
N CYS A 57 8.92 -6.00 -7.43
CA CYS A 57 9.92 -5.31 -6.61
C CYS A 57 9.34 -4.06 -5.96
N MET A 58 8.55 -3.28 -6.72
CA MET A 58 8.03 -2.00 -6.25
C MET A 58 6.79 -2.13 -5.35
N SER A 59 6.08 -3.25 -5.38
CA SER A 59 4.84 -3.43 -4.62
C SER A 59 4.95 -4.35 -3.40
N SER A 60 5.96 -5.22 -3.35
CA SER A 60 6.04 -6.29 -2.34
C SER A 60 6.12 -5.77 -0.89
N GLU A 61 6.88 -4.72 -0.64
CA GLU A 61 6.99 -4.10 0.70
C GLU A 61 5.66 -3.48 1.13
N THR A 62 5.01 -2.76 0.21
CA THR A 62 3.69 -2.15 0.44
C THR A 62 2.64 -3.22 0.75
N GLU A 63 2.65 -4.33 0.02
CA GLU A 63 1.73 -5.44 0.24
C GLU A 63 1.89 -6.05 1.63
N GLN A 64 3.13 -6.31 2.04
CA GLN A 64 3.42 -6.88 3.36
C GLN A 64 3.00 -5.92 4.47
N TYR A 65 3.33 -4.64 4.34
CA TYR A 65 2.99 -3.62 5.33
C TYR A 65 1.48 -3.47 5.49
N ILE A 66 0.74 -3.26 4.40
CA ILE A 66 -0.72 -3.10 4.45
C ILE A 66 -1.39 -4.36 4.98
N LYS A 67 -0.93 -5.54 4.59
CA LYS A 67 -1.47 -6.80 5.08
C LYS A 67 -1.29 -6.95 6.60
N SER A 68 -0.09 -6.67 7.11
CA SER A 68 0.19 -6.76 8.56
C SER A 68 -0.65 -5.75 9.34
N MET A 69 -0.71 -4.52 8.88
CA MET A 69 -1.49 -3.44 9.49
C MET A 69 -2.99 -3.78 9.52
N THR A 70 -3.53 -4.35 8.44
CA THR A 70 -4.94 -4.75 8.37
C THR A 70 -5.26 -5.88 9.36
N ILE A 71 -4.38 -6.89 9.47
CA ILE A 71 -4.52 -8.01 10.41
C ILE A 71 -4.46 -7.50 11.85
N GLU A 72 -3.51 -6.63 12.17
CA GLU A 72 -3.36 -6.05 13.49
C GLU A 72 -4.59 -5.24 13.89
N THR A 73 -5.09 -4.40 12.99
CA THR A 73 -6.31 -3.59 13.20
C THR A 73 -7.53 -4.48 13.46
N ALA A 74 -7.72 -5.52 12.67
CA ALA A 74 -8.82 -6.48 12.87
C ALA A 74 -8.73 -7.18 14.25
N GLY A 75 -7.51 -7.51 14.69
CA GLY A 75 -7.26 -8.05 16.03
C GLY A 75 -7.60 -7.06 17.13
N GLN A 76 -7.18 -5.81 16.99
CA GLN A 76 -7.46 -4.74 17.96
C GLN A 76 -8.95 -4.42 18.07
N VAL A 77 -9.68 -4.35 16.96
CA VAL A 77 -11.13 -4.14 16.97
C VAL A 77 -11.85 -5.23 17.78
N ARG A 78 -11.43 -6.49 17.64
CA ARG A 78 -12.01 -7.61 18.41
C ARG A 78 -11.72 -7.51 19.91
N LEU A 79 -10.53 -7.01 20.28
CA LEU A 79 -10.10 -6.89 21.68
C LEU A 79 -10.64 -5.63 22.36
N PHE A 80 -10.66 -4.49 21.65
CA PHE A 80 -11.02 -3.16 22.18
C PHE A 80 -12.41 -2.69 21.76
N ARG A 81 -13.43 -3.52 21.92
CA ARG A 81 -14.84 -3.20 21.57
C ARG A 81 -15.36 -1.85 22.06
N LYS A 82 -14.71 -1.23 23.06
CA LYS A 82 -15.17 0.02 23.69
C LYS A 82 -14.76 1.31 22.96
N SER A 83 -13.87 1.25 21.96
CA SER A 83 -13.43 2.43 21.22
C SER A 83 -13.04 2.10 19.77
N PRO A 84 -14.01 1.65 18.93
CA PRO A 84 -13.72 1.29 17.54
C PRO A 84 -13.14 2.45 16.72
N GLN A 85 -13.61 3.68 16.98
CA GLN A 85 -13.10 4.89 16.32
C GLN A 85 -11.60 5.07 16.58
N LEU A 86 -11.15 4.87 17.83
CA LEU A 86 -9.73 4.98 18.17
C LEU A 86 -8.87 3.98 17.39
N VAL A 87 -9.37 2.75 17.18
CA VAL A 87 -8.65 1.74 16.39
C VAL A 87 -8.57 2.15 14.92
N ILE A 88 -9.65 2.73 14.36
CA ILE A 88 -9.65 3.27 12.99
C ILE A 88 -8.68 4.47 12.88
N GLU A 89 -8.60 5.32 13.91
CA GLU A 89 -7.65 6.43 13.97
C GLU A 89 -6.20 5.93 13.99
N GLN A 90 -5.89 4.90 14.78
CA GLN A 90 -4.56 4.28 14.80
C GLN A 90 -4.17 3.68 13.44
N PHE A 91 -5.12 3.02 12.77
CA PHE A 91 -4.92 2.54 11.41
C PHE A 91 -4.65 3.70 10.45
N ALA A 92 -5.43 4.79 10.53
CA ALA A 92 -5.27 5.98 9.70
C ALA A 92 -3.89 6.64 9.87
N VAL A 93 -3.44 6.78 11.11
CA VAL A 93 -2.10 7.33 11.45
C VAL A 93 -1.00 6.44 10.86
N ALA A 94 -1.08 5.12 11.08
CA ALA A 94 -0.09 4.19 10.55
C ALA A 94 -0.05 4.21 9.01
N PHE A 95 -1.21 4.25 8.37
CA PHE A 95 -1.33 4.34 6.92
C PHE A 95 -0.71 5.63 6.38
N LEU A 96 -1.05 6.80 6.95
CA LEU A 96 -0.50 8.09 6.53
C LEU A 96 1.01 8.16 6.73
N ARG A 97 1.51 7.72 7.90
CA ARG A 97 2.95 7.65 8.17
C ARG A 97 3.69 6.83 7.11
N TYR A 98 3.10 5.73 6.68
CA TYR A 98 3.67 4.87 5.65
C TYR A 98 3.66 5.54 4.29
N ILE A 99 2.49 5.98 3.79
CA ILE A 99 2.38 6.51 2.41
C ILE A 99 3.10 7.85 2.21
N CYS A 100 3.27 8.63 3.28
CA CYS A 100 3.99 9.90 3.25
C CYS A 100 5.49 9.75 3.53
N SER A 101 5.99 8.53 3.84
CA SER A 101 7.43 8.34 4.04
C SER A 101 8.21 8.63 2.75
N PRO A 102 9.45 9.19 2.85
CA PRO A 102 10.24 9.57 1.67
C PRO A 102 10.39 8.41 0.68
N ASP A 103 10.72 7.23 1.17
CA ASP A 103 10.96 6.06 0.33
C ASP A 103 9.70 5.63 -0.44
N ILE A 104 8.53 5.70 0.19
CA ILE A 104 7.25 5.34 -0.46
C ILE A 104 6.78 6.42 -1.42
N VAL A 105 7.00 7.69 -1.09
CA VAL A 105 6.73 8.81 -2.01
C VAL A 105 7.61 8.71 -3.26
N ASP A 106 8.89 8.43 -3.12
CA ASP A 106 9.81 8.26 -4.26
C ASP A 106 9.46 7.00 -5.07
N LEU A 107 9.07 5.91 -4.40
CA LEU A 107 8.55 4.72 -5.06
C LEU A 107 7.29 5.01 -5.89
N GLN A 108 6.32 5.75 -5.34
CA GLN A 108 5.11 6.13 -6.06
C GLN A 108 5.43 7.00 -7.28
N ARG A 109 6.36 7.94 -7.16
CA ARG A 109 6.83 8.76 -8.29
C ARG A 109 7.45 7.91 -9.38
N LEU A 110 8.31 6.96 -9.01
CA LEU A 110 8.93 6.02 -9.95
C LEU A 110 7.84 5.21 -10.68
N MET A 111 6.87 4.67 -9.95
CA MET A 111 5.78 3.91 -10.56
C MET A 111 4.94 4.75 -11.52
N ILE A 112 4.63 6.00 -11.15
CA ILE A 112 3.88 6.93 -12.01
C ILE A 112 4.68 7.26 -13.29
N SER A 113 5.99 7.50 -13.17
CA SER A 113 6.84 7.82 -14.32
C SER A 113 6.98 6.67 -15.32
N GLU A 114 6.92 5.42 -14.82
CA GLU A 114 7.05 4.22 -15.65
C GLU A 114 5.70 3.64 -16.10
N ALA A 115 4.57 4.12 -15.55
CA ALA A 115 3.24 3.56 -15.80
C ALA A 115 2.79 3.58 -17.27
N GLY A 116 3.26 4.55 -18.07
CA GLY A 116 2.98 4.63 -19.50
C GLY A 116 3.73 3.61 -20.36
N ARG A 117 4.62 2.81 -19.80
CA ARG A 117 5.38 1.79 -20.53
C ARG A 117 4.62 0.47 -20.59
N SER A 118 4.99 -0.36 -21.57
CA SER A 118 4.40 -1.66 -21.92
C SER A 118 3.83 -2.47 -20.73
N GLY A 119 2.58 -2.29 -20.37
CA GLY A 119 1.87 -3.09 -19.39
C GLY A 119 2.23 -2.82 -17.92
N ILE A 120 3.18 -1.93 -17.60
CA ILE A 120 3.57 -1.63 -16.21
C ILE A 120 2.40 -1.04 -15.42
N GLY A 121 1.69 -0.07 -15.98
CA GLY A 121 0.55 0.58 -15.34
C GLY A 121 -0.56 -0.40 -15.01
N GLU A 122 -0.92 -1.27 -15.97
CA GLU A 122 -1.95 -2.28 -15.81
C GLU A 122 -1.56 -3.33 -14.75
N LEU A 123 -0.32 -3.82 -14.80
CA LEU A 123 0.20 -4.78 -13.82
C LEU A 123 0.21 -4.20 -12.41
N TYR A 124 0.69 -2.97 -12.26
CA TYR A 124 0.70 -2.29 -10.96
C TYR A 124 -0.70 -2.02 -10.44
N TYR A 125 -1.59 -1.52 -11.30
CA TYR A 125 -2.98 -1.27 -10.92
C TYR A 125 -3.70 -2.54 -10.47
N ALA A 126 -3.57 -3.64 -11.21
CA ALA A 126 -4.15 -4.93 -10.84
C ALA A 126 -3.62 -5.42 -9.47
N ARG A 127 -2.33 -5.18 -9.20
CA ARG A 127 -1.72 -5.53 -7.92
C ARG A 127 -2.24 -4.68 -6.77
N MET A 128 -2.39 -3.37 -6.99
CA MET A 128 -2.98 -2.47 -6.00
C MET A 128 -4.46 -2.80 -5.73
N GLN A 129 -5.22 -3.22 -6.73
CA GLN A 129 -6.60 -3.68 -6.53
C GLN A 129 -6.66 -4.90 -5.61
N LYS A 130 -5.78 -5.87 -5.81
CA LYS A 130 -5.67 -7.04 -4.91
C LYS A 130 -5.31 -6.62 -3.48
N LEU A 131 -4.43 -5.63 -3.32
CA LEU A 131 -4.07 -5.10 -2.01
C LEU A 131 -5.26 -4.43 -1.32
N ARG A 132 -6.03 -3.63 -2.06
CA ARG A 132 -7.23 -2.94 -1.57
C ARG A 132 -8.31 -3.90 -1.10
N SER A 133 -8.38 -5.12 -1.66
CA SER A 133 -9.31 -6.14 -1.20
C SER A 133 -9.09 -6.56 0.25
N ASN A 134 -7.87 -6.47 0.78
CA ASN A 134 -7.59 -6.73 2.20
C ASN A 134 -8.23 -5.65 3.09
N VAL A 135 -8.18 -4.39 2.66
CA VAL A 135 -8.80 -3.28 3.40
C VAL A 135 -10.32 -3.36 3.34
N SER A 136 -10.90 -3.67 2.17
CA SER A 136 -12.36 -3.87 2.07
C SER A 136 -12.86 -5.06 2.90
N ALA A 137 -12.07 -6.11 3.07
CA ALA A 137 -12.41 -7.21 3.99
C ALA A 137 -12.47 -6.74 5.45
N LEU A 138 -11.53 -5.88 5.89
CA LEU A 138 -11.59 -5.24 7.21
C LEU A 138 -12.89 -4.42 7.36
N PHE A 139 -13.26 -3.65 6.34
CA PHE A 139 -14.50 -2.85 6.36
C PHE A 139 -15.75 -3.73 6.41
N THR A 140 -15.75 -4.87 5.71
CA THR A 140 -16.81 -5.89 5.83
C THR A 140 -16.95 -6.36 7.28
N ASP A 141 -15.85 -6.65 7.95
CA ASP A 141 -15.85 -7.07 9.35
C ASP A 141 -16.38 -5.97 10.29
N LEU A 142 -15.99 -4.71 10.06
CA LEU A 142 -16.48 -3.56 10.83
C LEU A 142 -17.98 -3.34 10.66
N MET A 143 -18.51 -3.50 9.44
CA MET A 143 -19.93 -3.43 9.13
C MET A 143 -20.71 -4.60 9.77
N ASN A 144 -20.17 -5.80 9.75
CA ASN A 144 -20.78 -6.97 10.39
C ASN A 144 -20.84 -6.85 11.92
N GLN A 145 -19.93 -6.09 12.52
CA GLN A 145 -19.89 -5.79 13.95
C GLN A 145 -20.73 -4.54 14.32
N ASN A 146 -21.45 -3.92 13.36
CA ASN A 146 -22.19 -2.66 13.51
C ASN A 146 -21.34 -1.48 14.02
N ILE A 147 -20.04 -1.49 13.75
CA ILE A 147 -19.12 -0.38 14.00
C ILE A 147 -19.27 0.67 12.90
N LEU A 148 -19.46 0.20 11.68
CA LEU A 148 -19.84 1.01 10.53
C LEU A 148 -21.27 0.61 10.09
N ARG A 149 -22.00 1.56 9.50
CA ARG A 149 -23.28 1.25 8.86
C ARG A 149 -23.04 0.26 7.71
N LYS A 150 -24.03 -0.58 7.44
CA LYS A 150 -23.98 -1.52 6.32
C LYS A 150 -24.06 -0.78 4.99
N ASP A 151 -23.04 -0.97 4.14
CA ASP A 151 -22.93 -0.36 2.82
C ASP A 151 -21.99 -1.23 1.96
N ASP A 152 -21.60 -0.75 0.77
CA ASP A 152 -20.56 -1.38 -0.04
C ASP A 152 -19.18 -1.20 0.64
N PRO A 153 -18.54 -2.28 1.13
CA PRO A 153 -17.28 -2.19 1.85
C PRO A 153 -16.11 -1.80 0.93
N VAL A 154 -16.19 -2.09 -0.38
CA VAL A 154 -15.17 -1.70 -1.35
C VAL A 154 -15.20 -0.20 -1.55
N LEU A 155 -16.39 0.37 -1.76
CA LEU A 155 -16.57 1.81 -1.92
C LEU A 155 -16.21 2.57 -0.65
N ALA A 156 -16.61 2.06 0.52
CA ALA A 156 -16.26 2.65 1.81
C ALA A 156 -14.74 2.68 2.02
N ALA A 157 -14.01 1.60 1.68
CA ALA A 157 -12.55 1.56 1.76
C ALA A 157 -11.88 2.55 0.81
N GLU A 158 -12.41 2.75 -0.42
CA GLU A 158 -11.90 3.73 -1.37
C GLU A 158 -12.14 5.17 -0.90
N TYR A 159 -13.31 5.47 -0.34
CA TYR A 159 -13.58 6.80 0.24
C TYR A 159 -12.70 7.08 1.45
N PHE A 160 -12.51 6.09 2.34
CA PHE A 160 -11.60 6.24 3.46
C PHE A 160 -10.17 6.56 3.02
N ARG A 161 -9.64 5.79 2.07
CA ARG A 161 -8.32 6.03 1.47
C ARG A 161 -8.23 7.43 0.86
N SER A 162 -9.25 7.86 0.12
CA SER A 162 -9.28 9.17 -0.53
C SER A 162 -9.29 10.32 0.47
N LEU A 163 -10.05 10.19 1.55
CA LEU A 163 -10.07 11.16 2.65
C LEU A 163 -8.70 11.28 3.33
N LEU A 164 -8.02 10.14 3.55
CA LEU A 164 -6.68 10.15 4.15
C LEU A 164 -5.63 10.81 3.25
N GLN A 165 -5.69 10.56 1.95
CA GLN A 165 -4.70 11.08 1.00
C GLN A 165 -4.93 12.56 0.62
N ALA A 166 -6.17 13.00 0.64
CA ALA A 166 -6.71 14.31 0.25
C ALA A 166 -5.65 15.37 -0.14
N ASP A 167 -5.31 16.26 0.80
CA ASP A 167 -4.40 17.40 0.59
C ASP A 167 -2.96 17.15 1.04
N ILE A 168 -2.62 15.94 1.50
CA ILE A 168 -1.29 15.64 2.04
C ILE A 168 -0.37 14.93 1.03
N LEU A 169 -0.89 14.01 0.22
CA LEU A 169 -0.06 13.17 -0.65
C LEU A 169 0.32 13.87 -1.96
N GLU A 170 -0.59 14.58 -2.60
CA GLU A 170 -0.33 15.24 -3.89
C GLU A 170 0.84 16.24 -3.83
N PRO A 171 0.94 17.15 -2.84
CA PRO A 171 2.08 18.05 -2.72
C PRO A 171 3.42 17.32 -2.54
N LEU A 172 3.42 16.16 -1.89
CA LEU A 172 4.61 15.31 -1.76
C LEU A 172 4.99 14.70 -3.11
N LEU A 173 4.03 14.14 -3.84
CA LEU A 173 4.27 13.54 -5.16
C LEU A 173 4.79 14.56 -6.18
N LEU A 174 4.26 15.78 -6.16
CA LEU A 174 4.65 16.87 -7.07
C LEU A 174 5.90 17.63 -6.62
N LYS A 175 6.51 17.29 -5.47
CA LYS A 175 7.58 18.11 -4.84
C LYS A 175 7.17 19.56 -4.60
N ALA A 176 5.88 19.82 -4.45
CA ALA A 176 5.34 21.15 -4.18
C ALA A 176 5.58 21.61 -2.73
N ARG A 177 5.84 20.66 -1.84
CA ARG A 177 6.33 20.95 -0.47
C ARG A 177 7.75 20.40 -0.27
N LYS A 178 8.56 21.13 0.51
CA LYS A 178 9.96 20.77 0.78
C LYS A 178 10.07 19.79 1.94
N ASP A 179 9.28 20.01 2.99
CA ASP A 179 9.38 19.26 4.23
C ASP A 179 8.39 18.09 4.25
N GLN A 180 8.81 17.00 4.84
CA GLN A 180 7.93 15.89 5.14
C GLN A 180 6.92 16.28 6.23
N PRO A 181 5.69 15.73 6.22
CA PRO A 181 4.77 15.94 7.32
C PRO A 181 5.36 15.41 8.62
N ASP A 182 5.31 16.21 9.67
CA ASP A 182 5.69 15.78 11.01
C ASP A 182 4.60 14.91 11.66
N GLU A 183 4.92 14.31 12.80
CA GLU A 183 3.99 13.42 13.50
C GLU A 183 2.70 14.13 13.92
N SER A 184 2.77 15.39 14.28
CA SER A 184 1.60 16.20 14.67
C SER A 184 0.67 16.41 13.47
N GLU A 185 1.21 16.72 12.30
CA GLU A 185 0.45 16.85 11.05
C GLU A 185 -0.20 15.52 10.64
N ILE A 186 0.53 14.42 10.72
CA ILE A 186 0.02 13.06 10.42
C ILE A 186 -1.18 12.73 11.32
N VAL A 187 -1.04 12.93 12.63
CA VAL A 187 -2.11 12.63 13.60
C VAL A 187 -3.33 13.53 13.36
N MET A 188 -3.13 14.83 13.17
CA MET A 188 -4.21 15.77 12.90
C MET A 188 -4.97 15.41 11.62
N LYS A 189 -4.27 15.08 10.53
CA LYS A 189 -4.88 14.67 9.26
C LYS A 189 -5.63 13.35 9.39
N ALA A 190 -5.06 12.36 10.08
CA ALA A 190 -5.73 11.09 10.34
C ALA A 190 -7.04 11.31 11.10
N GLN A 191 -7.03 12.07 12.19
CA GLN A 191 -8.21 12.35 13.00
C GLN A 191 -9.28 13.10 12.20
N ALA A 192 -8.91 14.13 11.44
CA ALA A 192 -9.83 14.88 10.58
C ALA A 192 -10.50 13.96 9.54
N SER A 193 -9.72 13.10 8.89
CA SER A 193 -10.20 12.15 7.89
C SER A 193 -11.13 11.10 8.50
N VAL A 194 -10.77 10.52 9.65
CA VAL A 194 -11.63 9.57 10.38
C VAL A 194 -12.92 10.22 10.84
N ASN A 195 -12.87 11.43 11.37
CA ASN A 195 -14.07 12.17 11.77
C ASN A 195 -15.02 12.43 10.57
N ALA A 196 -14.48 12.78 9.41
CA ALA A 196 -15.27 12.95 8.19
C ALA A 196 -15.85 11.59 7.72
N PHE A 197 -15.05 10.54 7.74
CA PHE A 197 -15.47 9.19 7.38
C PHE A 197 -16.58 8.66 8.30
N MET A 198 -16.46 8.87 9.61
CA MET A 198 -17.47 8.44 10.59
C MET A 198 -18.80 9.21 10.47
N LYS A 199 -18.81 10.42 9.91
CA LYS A 199 -20.06 11.12 9.57
C LYS A 199 -20.79 10.45 8.40
N LEU A 200 -20.03 9.81 7.48
CA LEU A 200 -20.58 9.14 6.30
C LEU A 200 -20.95 7.68 6.61
N TYR A 201 -20.11 6.98 7.38
CA TYR A 201 -20.16 5.53 7.56
C TYR A 201 -20.26 5.07 9.01
N GLY A 202 -20.29 5.99 9.98
CA GLY A 202 -20.55 5.64 11.38
C GLY A 202 -21.91 4.97 11.55
N PRO A 203 -22.12 4.26 12.68
CA PRO A 203 -23.41 3.61 12.95
C PRO A 203 -24.52 4.66 12.95
N GLU A 204 -25.68 4.27 12.43
CA GLU A 204 -26.87 5.11 12.50
C GLU A 204 -27.17 5.42 13.96
N LYS A 205 -27.35 6.71 14.27
CA LYS A 205 -27.86 7.08 15.61
C LYS A 205 -29.28 6.52 15.69
N ILE A 206 -29.51 5.60 16.63
CA ILE A 206 -30.86 5.23 17.01
C ILE A 206 -31.42 6.54 17.64
N GLU A 207 -32.30 7.21 16.94
CA GLU A 207 -33.13 8.27 17.55
C GLU A 207 -34.07 7.56 18.53
N ASP A 208 -33.85 7.79 19.83
CA ASP A 208 -34.74 7.37 20.92
C ASP A 208 -36.03 8.15 20.89
#